data_33788236b3380ed683217c6ffb2858c4
#
_entry.id   33788236b3380ed683217c6ffb2858c4
#
_cell.length_a   1.000
_cell.length_b   1.000
_cell.length_c   1.000
_cell.angle_alpha   90.00
_cell.angle_beta   90.00
_cell.angle_gamma   90.00
#
_symmetry.space_group_name_H-M   'P 1'
#
loop_
_entity.id
_entity.type
_entity.pdbx_description
1 polymer ?
#
loop_
_entity_poly.entity_id
_entity_poly.type
_entity_poly.pdbx_seq_one_letter_code
_entity_poly.pdbx_strand_id
1 'polypeptide(L)'
;GTQVVEVPVKAVEEDKVFTKVEIEAEYPGGQGAWGNYLRKNLNAQVASDGGAAPGSYTVIVRFIVAKDGTISEVTPETSVGYGMEAEAVRAIKKGPKWTPAQQNGNVVKAYRRQPITFVVAEE
;
A
#
# COMPACT_ATOMS: atom_id res chain seq x y z
N GLY A 1 -10.62 -45.76 19.09
CA GLY A 1 -9.52 -44.89 19.43
C GLY A 1 -9.78 -43.44 19.08
N THR A 2 -9.15 -42.53 19.77
CA THR A 2 -9.28 -41.12 19.54
C THR A 2 -8.31 -40.69 18.42
N GLN A 3 -8.84 -40.02 17.41
CA GLN A 3 -7.98 -39.44 16.39
C GLN A 3 -7.78 -37.97 16.70
N VAL A 4 -6.53 -37.55 16.61
CA VAL A 4 -6.18 -36.16 16.71
C VAL A 4 -5.92 -35.65 15.28
N VAL A 5 -6.69 -34.64 14.87
CA VAL A 5 -6.46 -34.01 13.59
C VAL A 5 -5.51 -32.84 13.83
N GLU A 6 -4.32 -32.95 13.26
CA GLU A 6 -3.34 -31.90 13.36
C GLU A 6 -3.42 -31.01 12.11
N VAL A 7 -3.49 -29.71 12.35
CA VAL A 7 -3.38 -28.73 11.26
C VAL A 7 -1.88 -28.49 11.06
N PRO A 8 -1.36 -28.69 9.85
CA PRO A 8 0.05 -28.42 9.60
C PRO A 8 0.40 -26.96 9.93
N VAL A 9 1.43 -26.78 10.74
CA VAL A 9 1.91 -25.43 11.13
C VAL A 9 2.22 -24.60 9.90
N LYS A 10 2.82 -25.23 8.89
CA LYS A 10 3.17 -24.55 7.64
C LYS A 10 1.94 -23.95 6.93
N ALA A 11 0.81 -24.65 6.90
CA ALA A 11 -0.41 -24.16 6.28
C ALA A 11 -0.96 -22.94 7.02
N VAL A 12 -0.86 -22.92 8.34
CA VAL A 12 -1.27 -21.78 9.17
C VAL A 12 -0.37 -20.58 8.91
N GLU A 13 0.94 -20.83 8.80
CA GLU A 13 1.92 -19.76 8.53
C GLU A 13 1.76 -19.16 7.15
N GLU A 14 1.34 -19.93 6.14
CA GLU A 14 1.13 -19.46 4.79
C GLU A 14 0.03 -18.40 4.70
N ASP A 15 -0.96 -18.45 5.59
CA ASP A 15 -2.05 -17.48 5.64
C ASP A 15 -1.70 -16.24 6.48
N LYS A 16 -0.58 -16.27 7.16
CA LYS A 16 -0.18 -15.16 8.03
C LYS A 16 0.17 -13.93 7.20
N VAL A 17 -0.35 -12.79 7.63
CA VAL A 17 0.02 -11.48 7.06
C VAL A 17 0.89 -10.78 8.09
N PHE A 18 2.13 -10.54 7.74
CA PHE A 18 3.09 -9.90 8.65
C PHE A 18 2.77 -8.40 8.78
N THR A 19 2.82 -7.90 10.00
CA THR A 19 2.66 -6.46 10.28
C THR A 19 4.01 -5.77 10.38
N LYS A 20 5.04 -6.52 10.77
CA LYS A 20 6.42 -6.02 10.84
C LYS A 20 7.31 -7.00 10.14
N VAL A 21 8.22 -6.49 9.32
CA VAL A 21 9.16 -7.30 8.54
C VAL A 21 10.52 -6.62 8.53
N GLU A 22 11.55 -7.40 8.26
CA GLU A 22 12.91 -6.87 8.16
C GLU A 22 13.09 -6.02 6.90
N ILE A 23 12.49 -6.44 5.79
CA ILE A 23 12.52 -5.69 4.52
C ILE A 23 11.08 -5.50 4.07
N GLU A 24 10.62 -4.25 4.03
CA GLU A 24 9.26 -3.95 3.63
C GLU A 24 9.06 -4.12 2.13
N ALA A 25 7.84 -4.43 1.74
CA ALA A 25 7.46 -4.41 0.33
C ALA A 25 7.68 -3.00 -0.24
N GLU A 26 8.06 -2.93 -1.51
CA GLU A 26 8.27 -1.64 -2.16
C GLU A 26 7.78 -1.65 -3.60
N TYR A 27 7.54 -0.45 -4.11
CA TYR A 27 7.19 -0.27 -5.53
C TYR A 27 8.36 -0.78 -6.38
N PRO A 28 8.09 -1.48 -7.51
CA PRO A 28 9.18 -2.02 -8.33
C PRO A 28 10.10 -0.90 -8.83
N GLY A 29 11.38 -1.05 -8.56
CA GLY A 29 12.38 -0.04 -8.89
C GLY A 29 12.62 0.99 -7.80
N GLY A 30 11.92 0.90 -6.66
CA GLY A 30 12.18 1.72 -5.49
C GLY A 30 11.50 3.09 -5.52
N GLN A 31 11.95 3.99 -4.66
CA GLN A 31 11.29 5.28 -4.44
C GLN A 31 11.31 6.19 -5.66
N GLY A 32 12.38 6.16 -6.45
CA GLY A 32 12.45 6.95 -7.68
C GLY A 32 11.38 6.54 -8.68
N ALA A 33 11.22 5.24 -8.87
CA ALA A 33 10.19 4.68 -9.76
C ALA A 33 8.78 4.99 -9.21
N TRP A 34 8.60 4.90 -7.89
CA TRP A 34 7.35 5.26 -7.23
C TRP A 34 6.97 6.72 -7.51
N GLY A 35 7.93 7.64 -7.31
CA GLY A 35 7.70 9.05 -7.60
C GLY A 35 7.32 9.30 -9.05
N ASN A 36 8.00 8.64 -10.00
CA ASN A 36 7.67 8.75 -11.42
C ASN A 36 6.26 8.22 -11.72
N TYR A 37 5.89 7.09 -11.10
CA TYR A 37 4.56 6.53 -11.24
C TYR A 37 3.49 7.51 -10.78
N LEU A 38 3.67 8.12 -9.60
CA LEU A 38 2.72 9.08 -9.05
C LEU A 38 2.58 10.31 -9.95
N ARG A 39 3.69 10.85 -10.45
CA ARG A 39 3.64 12.02 -11.33
C ARG A 39 2.83 11.75 -12.61
N LYS A 40 2.87 10.51 -13.10
CA LYS A 40 2.15 10.14 -14.34
C LYS A 40 0.71 9.71 -14.09
N ASN A 41 0.40 9.16 -12.92
CA ASN A 41 -0.86 8.45 -12.69
C ASN A 41 -1.73 9.03 -11.59
N LEU A 42 -1.17 9.84 -10.68
CA LEU A 42 -1.94 10.45 -9.60
C LEU A 42 -2.54 11.77 -10.11
N ASN A 43 -3.85 11.89 -10.02
CA ASN A 43 -4.54 13.14 -10.34
C ASN A 43 -4.55 14.04 -9.09
N ALA A 44 -3.51 14.84 -8.94
CA ALA A 44 -3.39 15.75 -7.80
C ALA A 44 -4.45 16.86 -7.82
N GLN A 45 -5.08 17.12 -8.98
CA GLN A 45 -6.10 18.15 -9.14
C GLN A 45 -7.36 17.85 -8.32
N VAL A 46 -7.59 16.60 -7.92
CA VAL A 46 -8.77 16.25 -7.11
C VAL A 46 -8.84 17.08 -5.82
N ALA A 47 -7.69 17.41 -5.24
CA ALA A 47 -7.63 18.16 -3.99
C ALA A 47 -8.18 19.58 -4.16
N SER A 48 -7.71 20.32 -5.15
CA SER A 48 -8.20 21.68 -5.43
C SER A 48 -9.62 21.66 -5.98
N ASP A 49 -9.97 20.69 -6.82
CA ASP A 49 -11.34 20.52 -7.31
C ASP A 49 -12.30 20.24 -6.16
N GLY A 50 -11.87 19.56 -5.13
CA GLY A 50 -12.64 19.28 -3.92
C GLY A 50 -12.70 20.45 -2.94
N GLY A 51 -12.00 21.54 -3.20
CA GLY A 51 -12.03 22.73 -2.37
C GLY A 51 -10.94 22.82 -1.31
N ALA A 52 -9.88 22.01 -1.41
CA ALA A 52 -8.77 22.08 -0.46
C ALA A 52 -8.03 23.42 -0.58
N ALA A 53 -7.71 24.02 0.55
CA ALA A 53 -6.89 25.23 0.59
C ALA A 53 -5.44 24.91 0.21
N PRO A 54 -4.69 25.91 -0.27
CA PRO A 54 -3.26 25.71 -0.53
C PRO A 54 -2.53 25.12 0.67
N GLY A 55 -1.63 24.20 0.42
CA GLY A 55 -0.88 23.51 1.46
C GLY A 55 -0.49 22.10 1.07
N SER A 56 0.10 21.39 2.00
CA SER A 56 0.50 19.99 1.83
C SER A 56 -0.40 19.09 2.67
N TYR A 57 -0.88 18.01 2.06
CA TYR A 57 -1.78 17.05 2.70
C TYR A 57 -1.23 15.65 2.49
N THR A 58 -1.06 14.90 3.58
CA THR A 58 -0.56 13.54 3.48
C THR A 58 -1.67 12.56 3.81
N VAL A 59 -1.94 11.66 2.88
CA VAL A 59 -2.83 10.53 3.10
C VAL A 59 -1.98 9.27 3.25
N ILE A 60 -2.45 8.35 4.07
CA ILE A 60 -1.78 7.07 4.30
C ILE A 60 -2.73 5.98 3.85
N VAL A 61 -2.23 5.08 3.00
CA VAL A 61 -2.99 3.95 2.51
C VAL A 61 -2.30 2.68 2.97
N ARG A 62 -3.09 1.78 3.56
CA ARG A 62 -2.61 0.45 3.96
C ARG A 62 -3.12 -0.57 2.94
N PHE A 63 -2.27 -1.51 2.60
CA PHE A 63 -2.64 -2.61 1.71
C PHE A 63 -1.79 -3.83 2.01
N ILE A 64 -2.21 -4.97 1.47
CA ILE A 64 -1.48 -6.23 1.61
C ILE A 64 -0.73 -6.48 0.31
N VAL A 65 0.55 -6.84 0.43
CA VAL A 65 1.36 -7.29 -0.69
C VAL A 65 1.60 -8.79 -0.50
N ALA A 66 1.07 -9.58 -1.41
CA ALA A 66 1.23 -11.04 -1.38
C ALA A 66 2.66 -11.44 -1.77
N LYS A 67 2.99 -12.70 -1.58
CA LYS A 67 4.32 -13.24 -1.93
C LYS A 67 4.66 -13.03 -3.40
N ASP A 68 3.66 -13.02 -4.27
CA ASP A 68 3.84 -12.78 -5.71
C ASP A 68 3.77 -11.30 -6.09
N GLY A 69 3.62 -10.42 -5.11
CA GLY A 69 3.53 -8.97 -5.33
C GLY A 69 2.12 -8.45 -5.56
N THR A 70 1.11 -9.32 -5.62
CA THR A 70 -0.28 -8.89 -5.83
C THR A 70 -0.77 -8.04 -4.66
N ILE A 71 -1.42 -6.92 -4.99
CA ILE A 71 -1.97 -5.97 -4.02
C ILE A 71 -3.41 -6.34 -3.70
N SER A 72 -3.77 -6.28 -2.42
CA SER A 72 -5.15 -6.50 -1.97
C SER A 72 -5.46 -5.67 -0.72
N GLU A 73 -6.74 -5.58 -0.37
CA GLU A 73 -7.25 -4.89 0.82
C GLU A 73 -6.71 -3.46 0.95
N VAL A 74 -6.81 -2.70 -0.13
CA VAL A 74 -6.34 -1.31 -0.19
C VAL A 74 -7.32 -0.42 0.60
N THR A 75 -6.85 0.11 1.72
CA THR A 75 -7.69 0.84 2.68
C THR A 75 -7.00 2.11 3.13
N PRO A 76 -7.67 3.28 3.06
CA PRO A 76 -7.08 4.50 3.61
C PRO A 76 -7.09 4.46 5.13
N GLU A 77 -6.04 4.99 5.75
CA GLU A 77 -5.94 5.13 7.20
C GLU A 77 -6.16 6.57 7.67
N THR A 78 -6.27 7.50 6.73
CA THR A 78 -6.50 8.92 7.01
C THR A 78 -7.85 9.35 6.48
N SER A 79 -8.31 10.52 6.93
CA SER A 79 -9.58 11.12 6.51
C SER A 79 -9.38 12.61 6.22
N VAL A 80 -8.40 12.91 5.39
CA VAL A 80 -8.09 14.29 4.99
C VAL A 80 -9.23 14.86 4.16
N GLY A 81 -9.82 14.04 3.30
CA GLY A 81 -10.95 14.44 2.47
C GLY A 81 -10.53 15.01 1.13
N TYR A 82 -11.44 15.80 0.55
CA TYR A 82 -11.24 16.46 -0.75
C TYR A 82 -10.93 15.50 -1.90
N GLY A 83 -11.37 14.22 -1.76
CA GLY A 83 -11.14 13.20 -2.78
C GLY A 83 -9.73 12.58 -2.76
N MET A 84 -8.87 12.99 -1.83
CA MET A 84 -7.47 12.55 -1.81
C MET A 84 -7.33 11.07 -1.46
N GLU A 85 -8.08 10.56 -0.46
CA GLU A 85 -8.02 9.15 -0.11
C GLU A 85 -8.45 8.26 -1.28
N ALA A 86 -9.56 8.60 -1.90
CA ALA A 86 -10.07 7.82 -3.04
C ALA A 86 -9.08 7.80 -4.20
N GLU A 87 -8.44 8.94 -4.48
CA GLU A 87 -7.47 9.03 -5.55
C GLU A 87 -6.20 8.23 -5.24
N ALA A 88 -5.72 8.28 -4.00
CA ALA A 88 -4.56 7.51 -3.57
C ALA A 88 -4.84 5.99 -3.68
N VAL A 89 -6.01 5.55 -3.24
CA VAL A 89 -6.44 4.14 -3.37
C VAL A 89 -6.50 3.72 -4.84
N ARG A 90 -7.11 4.56 -5.68
CA ARG A 90 -7.20 4.29 -7.12
C ARG A 90 -5.82 4.13 -7.75
N ALA A 91 -4.88 5.02 -7.43
CA ALA A 91 -3.54 4.99 -7.99
C ALA A 91 -2.79 3.70 -7.60
N ILE A 92 -2.92 3.27 -6.35
CA ILE A 92 -2.30 2.03 -5.90
C ILE A 92 -2.91 0.81 -6.60
N LYS A 93 -4.24 0.74 -6.67
CA LYS A 93 -4.94 -0.39 -7.31
C LYS A 93 -4.64 -0.51 -8.80
N LYS A 94 -4.48 0.62 -9.50
CA LYS A 94 -4.20 0.65 -10.93
C LYS A 94 -2.79 0.21 -11.26
N GLY A 95 -1.88 0.32 -10.31
CA GLY A 95 -0.45 0.11 -10.51
C GLY A 95 -0.04 -1.34 -10.67
N PRO A 96 1.25 -1.56 -10.86
CA PRO A 96 1.80 -2.90 -11.03
C PRO A 96 1.85 -3.67 -9.71
N LYS A 97 2.27 -4.93 -9.79
CA LYS A 97 2.64 -5.71 -8.61
C LYS A 97 3.82 -5.04 -7.91
N TRP A 98 3.83 -5.14 -6.59
CA TRP A 98 4.94 -4.62 -5.78
C TRP A 98 5.99 -5.70 -5.54
N THR A 99 7.21 -5.28 -5.24
CA THR A 99 8.24 -6.18 -4.75
C THR A 99 7.85 -6.61 -3.35
N PRO A 100 7.68 -7.92 -3.07
CA PRO A 100 7.16 -8.37 -1.79
C PRO A 100 8.15 -8.18 -0.65
N ALA A 101 7.63 -8.19 0.57
CA ALA A 101 8.41 -8.08 1.80
C ALA A 101 9.22 -9.35 2.04
N GLN A 102 10.25 -9.23 2.88
CA GLN A 102 11.08 -10.36 3.27
C GLN A 102 11.25 -10.41 4.78
N GLN A 103 11.27 -11.62 5.30
CA GLN A 103 11.53 -11.92 6.69
C GLN A 103 12.42 -13.15 6.77
N ASN A 104 13.56 -13.05 7.47
CA ASN A 104 14.53 -14.14 7.58
C ASN A 104 14.96 -14.71 6.22
N GLY A 105 15.15 -13.83 5.24
CA GLY A 105 15.56 -14.21 3.89
C GLY A 105 14.47 -14.81 3.01
N ASN A 106 13.24 -14.92 3.53
CA ASN A 106 12.12 -15.50 2.79
C ASN A 106 11.12 -14.42 2.41
N VAL A 107 10.57 -14.53 1.21
CA VAL A 107 9.46 -13.67 0.77
C VAL A 107 8.22 -14.01 1.60
N VAL A 108 7.56 -12.97 2.13
CA VAL A 108 6.37 -13.14 2.97
C VAL A 108 5.26 -12.19 2.52
N LYS A 109 4.02 -12.58 2.83
CA LYS A 109 2.85 -11.72 2.66
C LYS A 109 2.81 -10.74 3.84
N ALA A 110 2.71 -9.44 3.53
CA ALA A 110 2.79 -8.41 4.57
C ALA A 110 1.93 -7.20 4.25
N TYR A 111 1.55 -6.48 5.30
CA TYR A 111 0.95 -5.16 5.18
C TYR A 111 2.02 -4.15 4.77
N ARG A 112 1.59 -3.18 3.97
CA ARG A 112 2.40 -2.02 3.59
C ARG A 112 1.57 -0.76 3.83
N ARG A 113 2.15 0.21 4.51
CA ARG A 113 1.55 1.53 4.69
C ARG A 113 2.32 2.51 3.82
N GLN A 114 1.62 3.16 2.90
CA GLN A 114 2.26 4.07 1.95
C GLN A 114 1.70 5.47 2.12
N PRO A 115 2.50 6.44 2.56
CA PRO A 115 2.08 7.83 2.56
C PRO A 115 2.16 8.40 1.15
N ILE A 116 1.18 9.24 0.81
CA ILE A 116 1.14 10.00 -0.45
C ILE A 116 0.81 11.43 -0.10
N THR A 117 1.67 12.36 -0.51
CA THR A 117 1.48 13.78 -0.22
C THR A 117 0.96 14.51 -1.44
N PHE A 118 -0.17 15.18 -1.27
CA PHE A 118 -0.75 16.09 -2.25
C PHE A 118 -0.32 17.51 -1.91
N VAL A 119 0.11 18.24 -2.90
CA VAL A 119 0.46 19.66 -2.73
C VAL A 119 -0.52 20.50 -3.53
N VAL A 120 -1.23 21.38 -2.83
CA VAL A 120 -2.14 22.35 -3.45
C VAL A 120 -1.40 23.67 -3.49
N ALA A 121 -1.10 24.11 -4.69
CA ALA A 121 -0.37 25.36 -4.89
C ALA A 121 -1.27 26.58 -4.70
N GLU A 122 -0.67 27.68 -4.30
CA GLU A 122 -1.34 28.98 -4.31
C GLU A 122 -1.46 29.47 -5.75
N GLU A 123 -2.56 30.13 -6.05
CA GLU A 123 -2.78 30.74 -7.36
C GLU A 123 -2.36 32.20 -7.37
#